data_36deecef10680f231d9cb91d60347b4f
#
_entry.id   36deecef10680f231d9cb91d60347b4f
#
_cell.length_a   1.000
_cell.length_b   1.000
_cell.length_c   1.000
_cell.angle_alpha   90.00
_cell.angle_beta   90.00
_cell.angle_gamma   90.00
#
_symmetry.space_group_name_H-M   'P 1'
#
loop_
_entity.id
_entity.type
_entity.pdbx_description
1 polymer ?
#
loop_
_entity_poly.entity_id
_entity_poly.type
_entity_poly.pdbx_seq_one_letter_code
_entity_poly.pdbx_strand_id
1 'polypeptide(L)'
;MMTIARAERFGRPMAVIAATAITANVALAPENLGVLRVRLGNVRLGGFDLAGGRQLLEGDTLVVRRETGMGGLAGTQPRLYLARLPVRDTALEADLASEPLVQSDDPRIQAQARQIAGRERRAGPVAELLTHWVFGNLKKEITISVPSAVQVLEDRRGDCNEHTVLYVALARALGLPARTAAGLVYLRGRFYYHAWPEVWLGQWVAVDPTFDQFPADASHLRFVIGGLARQVELLRLIGRLQVTVVGSQS
;
A
#
# COMPACT_ATOMS: atom_id res chain seq x y z
N MET A 1 -11.29 -10.88 17.78
CA MET A 1 -12.11 -11.86 17.00
C MET A 1 -12.78 -11.10 15.88
N MET A 2 -12.05 -10.83 14.77
CA MET A 2 -12.60 -10.18 13.58
C MET A 2 -12.74 -11.23 12.49
N THR A 3 -13.93 -11.77 12.45
CA THR A 3 -14.35 -13.01 11.79
C THR A 3 -14.63 -12.79 10.29
N ILE A 4 -14.49 -13.86 9.53
CA ILE A 4 -15.04 -14.30 8.23
C ILE A 4 -15.94 -13.31 7.44
N ALA A 5 -16.75 -12.48 8.10
CA ALA A 5 -17.63 -11.47 7.47
C ALA A 5 -16.88 -10.35 6.69
N ARG A 6 -15.57 -10.17 6.91
CA ARG A 6 -14.74 -9.16 6.19
C ARG A 6 -14.39 -9.62 4.77
N ALA A 7 -14.37 -10.94 4.54
CA ALA A 7 -14.00 -11.52 3.24
C ALA A 7 -15.17 -11.52 2.22
N GLU A 8 -16.41 -11.43 2.66
CA GLU A 8 -17.60 -11.49 1.78
C GLU A 8 -17.97 -10.15 1.13
N ARG A 9 -17.38 -9.03 1.58
CA ARG A 9 -17.60 -7.70 0.98
C ARG A 9 -16.86 -7.44 -0.33
N PHE A 10 -15.92 -8.32 -0.69
CA PHE A 10 -15.30 -8.25 -2.01
C PHE A 10 -16.21 -8.95 -3.01
N GLY A 11 -17.06 -8.18 -3.69
CA GLY A 11 -17.80 -8.64 -4.85
C GLY A 11 -16.83 -9.33 -5.82
N ARG A 12 -17.35 -10.28 -6.61
CA ARG A 12 -16.59 -11.17 -7.52
C ARG A 12 -15.34 -10.49 -8.07
N PRO A 13 -14.13 -11.02 -7.81
CA PRO A 13 -12.90 -10.47 -8.39
C PRO A 13 -13.06 -10.54 -9.91
N MET A 14 -12.76 -9.45 -10.56
CA MET A 14 -12.90 -9.34 -12.01
C MET A 14 -12.16 -10.42 -12.74
N ALA A 15 -12.74 -10.84 -13.84
CA ALA A 15 -12.17 -11.88 -14.71
C ALA A 15 -10.74 -11.58 -15.20
N VAL A 16 -10.40 -10.30 -15.44
CA VAL A 16 -9.04 -9.90 -15.88
C VAL A 16 -8.02 -9.97 -14.75
N ILE A 17 -8.36 -9.48 -13.55
CA ILE A 17 -7.47 -9.56 -12.38
C ILE A 17 -7.33 -11.00 -11.92
N ALA A 18 -8.42 -11.79 -11.98
CA ALA A 18 -8.38 -13.21 -11.65
C ALA A 18 -7.54 -14.02 -12.65
N ALA A 19 -7.54 -13.66 -13.94
CA ALA A 19 -6.77 -14.33 -14.99
C ALA A 19 -5.25 -14.11 -14.85
N THR A 20 -4.83 -13.03 -14.22
CA THR A 20 -3.40 -12.70 -14.01
C THR A 20 -2.89 -13.13 -12.63
N ALA A 21 -3.76 -13.66 -11.77
CA ALA A 21 -3.39 -14.06 -10.42
C ALA A 21 -2.47 -15.29 -10.42
N ILE A 22 -1.46 -15.26 -9.55
CA ILE A 22 -0.48 -16.34 -9.39
C ILE A 22 -0.94 -17.24 -8.25
N THR A 23 -1.15 -18.52 -8.51
CA THR A 23 -1.52 -19.49 -7.47
C THR A 23 -0.35 -19.69 -6.50
N ALA A 24 -0.60 -19.56 -5.21
CA ALA A 24 0.38 -19.84 -4.18
C ALA A 24 0.54 -21.35 -3.99
N ASN A 25 1.76 -21.81 -3.72
CA ASN A 25 2.08 -23.21 -3.45
C ASN A 25 1.67 -23.67 -2.04
N VAL A 26 1.39 -22.72 -1.14
CA VAL A 26 0.90 -22.98 0.22
C VAL A 26 -0.17 -21.97 0.63
N ALA A 27 -1.03 -22.36 1.54
CA ALA A 27 -1.97 -21.43 2.16
C ALA A 27 -1.24 -20.59 3.22
N LEU A 28 -1.49 -19.28 3.22
CA LEU A 28 -0.96 -18.34 4.20
C LEU A 28 -2.11 -17.77 5.05
N ALA A 29 -1.78 -17.38 6.27
CA ALA A 29 -2.64 -16.59 7.16
C ALA A 29 -2.01 -15.19 7.31
N PRO A 30 -2.30 -14.24 6.40
CA PRO A 30 -1.62 -12.95 6.32
C PRO A 30 -1.66 -12.14 7.62
N GLU A 31 -2.76 -12.26 8.36
CA GLU A 31 -2.96 -11.59 9.65
C GLU A 31 -1.93 -11.98 10.71
N ASN A 32 -1.36 -13.18 10.60
CA ASN A 32 -0.37 -13.72 11.53
C ASN A 32 1.07 -13.68 11.01
N LEU A 33 1.27 -13.23 9.75
CA LEU A 33 2.61 -13.20 9.15
C LEU A 33 3.46 -12.06 9.71
N GLY A 34 4.55 -12.42 10.40
CA GLY A 34 5.63 -11.51 10.75
C GLY A 34 6.69 -11.43 9.65
N VAL A 35 7.01 -12.55 9.03
CA VAL A 35 7.98 -12.63 7.92
C VAL A 35 7.46 -13.56 6.83
N LEU A 36 7.56 -13.11 5.58
CA LEU A 36 7.30 -13.93 4.40
C LEU A 36 8.55 -13.99 3.52
N ARG A 37 8.92 -15.19 3.07
CA ARG A 37 9.98 -15.43 2.11
C ARG A 37 9.39 -16.06 0.85
N VAL A 38 9.61 -15.43 -0.28
CA VAL A 38 9.14 -15.93 -1.58
C VAL A 38 10.30 -15.96 -2.57
N ARG A 39 10.40 -17.03 -3.34
CA ARG A 39 11.28 -17.10 -4.51
C ARG A 39 10.54 -16.57 -5.72
N LEU A 40 11.20 -15.66 -6.45
CA LEU A 40 10.70 -15.03 -7.67
C LEU A 40 11.38 -15.66 -8.88
N GLY A 41 10.63 -16.35 -9.71
CA GLY A 41 11.16 -17.09 -10.88
C GLY A 41 10.63 -16.57 -12.22
N ASN A 42 11.29 -17.00 -13.30
CA ASN A 42 10.91 -16.80 -14.70
C ASN A 42 10.91 -15.36 -15.21
N VAL A 43 11.46 -14.41 -14.46
CA VAL A 43 11.56 -12.99 -14.82
C VAL A 43 12.93 -12.42 -14.45
N ARG A 44 13.33 -11.36 -15.15
CA ARG A 44 14.49 -10.56 -14.75
C ARG A 44 14.05 -9.56 -13.69
N LEU A 45 14.69 -9.57 -12.53
CA LEU A 45 14.34 -8.73 -11.38
C LEU A 45 14.98 -7.33 -11.43
N GLY A 46 15.95 -7.11 -12.31
CA GLY A 46 16.60 -5.81 -12.46
C GLY A 46 15.62 -4.71 -12.89
N GLY A 47 15.72 -3.54 -12.26
CA GLY A 47 14.87 -2.38 -12.50
C GLY A 47 13.60 -2.32 -11.64
N PHE A 48 13.34 -3.32 -10.80
CA PHE A 48 12.28 -3.29 -9.82
C PHE A 48 12.78 -2.83 -8.44
N ASP A 49 11.90 -2.20 -7.66
CA ASP A 49 12.17 -1.64 -6.32
C ASP A 49 11.97 -2.71 -5.23
N LEU A 50 12.68 -3.84 -5.36
CA LEU A 50 12.51 -5.02 -4.50
C LEU A 50 13.22 -4.92 -3.15
N ALA A 51 14.09 -3.94 -2.96
CA ALA A 51 14.83 -3.76 -1.71
C ALA A 51 14.50 -2.42 -1.06
N GLY A 52 14.69 -2.36 0.26
CA GLY A 52 14.50 -1.17 1.08
C GLY A 52 13.22 -1.20 1.94
N GLY A 53 13.30 -0.57 3.11
CA GLY A 53 12.26 -0.62 4.13
C GLY A 53 12.05 -2.05 4.64
N ARG A 54 10.85 -2.52 4.57
CA ARG A 54 10.43 -3.87 5.00
C ARG A 54 10.91 -5.03 4.13
N GLN A 55 11.47 -4.75 2.94
CA GLN A 55 11.85 -5.77 1.96
C GLN A 55 13.35 -5.85 1.74
N LEU A 56 13.84 -7.08 1.57
CA LEU A 56 15.21 -7.42 1.20
C LEU A 56 15.18 -8.48 0.11
N LEU A 57 15.93 -8.26 -0.99
CA LEU A 57 16.13 -9.24 -2.04
C LEU A 57 17.47 -9.95 -1.82
N GLU A 58 17.43 -11.26 -1.62
CA GLU A 58 18.58 -12.15 -1.43
C GLU A 58 18.64 -13.12 -2.63
N GLY A 59 19.43 -12.78 -3.65
CA GLY A 59 19.43 -13.53 -4.90
C GLY A 59 18.08 -13.43 -5.63
N ASP A 60 17.36 -14.53 -5.70
CA ASP A 60 16.00 -14.62 -6.25
C ASP A 60 14.90 -14.64 -5.17
N THR A 61 15.30 -14.58 -3.91
CA THR A 61 14.38 -14.69 -2.76
C THR A 61 14.09 -13.32 -2.16
N LEU A 62 12.84 -12.92 -2.22
CA LEU A 62 12.33 -11.71 -1.57
C LEU A 62 11.91 -12.04 -0.14
N VAL A 63 12.49 -11.33 0.82
CA VAL A 63 12.14 -11.40 2.23
C VAL A 63 11.35 -10.16 2.60
N VAL A 64 10.12 -10.32 3.06
CA VAL A 64 9.24 -9.24 3.51
C VAL A 64 8.99 -9.39 5.00
N ARG A 65 9.19 -8.33 5.77
CA ARG A 65 8.93 -8.27 7.21
C ARG A 65 7.76 -7.35 7.48
N ARG A 66 6.86 -7.77 8.35
CA ARG A 66 5.78 -6.91 8.80
C ARG A 66 6.35 -5.80 9.68
N GLU A 67 5.95 -4.58 9.43
CA GLU A 67 6.20 -3.50 10.37
C GLU A 67 5.32 -3.76 11.61
N THR A 68 5.96 -3.85 12.77
CA THR A 68 5.23 -3.90 14.03
C THR A 68 4.74 -2.49 14.35
N GLY A 69 3.41 -2.32 14.40
CA GLY A 69 2.80 -1.02 14.72
C GLY A 69 3.37 -0.46 16.03
N MET A 70 3.60 0.83 16.14
CA MET A 70 4.21 1.56 17.26
C MET A 70 5.62 1.15 17.73
N GLY A 71 6.13 -0.01 17.34
CA GLY A 71 7.48 -0.46 17.64
C GLY A 71 8.14 -0.91 16.36
N GLY A 72 9.14 -0.19 15.86
CA GLY A 72 10.07 -0.74 14.87
C GLY A 72 10.54 -2.12 15.29
N LEU A 73 11.38 -2.79 14.47
CA LEU A 73 12.05 -4.05 14.83
C LEU A 73 12.26 -4.12 16.33
N ALA A 74 11.75 -5.16 16.98
CA ALA A 74 11.62 -5.29 18.43
C ALA A 74 12.67 -4.49 19.23
N GLY A 75 12.24 -3.45 19.93
CA GLY A 75 13.07 -2.69 20.86
C GLY A 75 13.35 -1.22 20.54
N THR A 76 13.01 -0.72 19.38
CA THR A 76 13.13 0.72 19.06
C THR A 76 11.75 1.36 18.92
N GLN A 77 11.37 2.15 19.91
CA GLN A 77 10.24 3.07 19.77
C GLN A 77 10.58 4.06 18.64
N PRO A 78 9.87 4.09 17.52
CA PRO A 78 10.13 5.11 16.52
C PRO A 78 9.63 6.44 17.08
N ARG A 79 10.53 7.28 17.56
CA ARG A 79 10.24 8.69 17.88
C ARG A 79 9.51 9.38 16.72
N LEU A 80 9.69 8.88 15.52
CA LEU A 80 9.18 9.41 14.27
C LEU A 80 7.71 9.04 14.00
N TYR A 81 7.21 7.91 14.51
CA TYR A 81 5.77 7.63 14.49
C TYR A 81 4.94 8.73 15.18
N LEU A 82 5.53 9.37 16.19
CA LEU A 82 4.96 10.50 16.91
C LEU A 82 5.41 11.86 16.36
N ALA A 83 6.20 11.89 15.26
CA ALA A 83 6.60 13.13 14.63
C ALA A 83 5.37 13.97 14.29
N ARG A 84 5.49 15.28 14.49
CA ARG A 84 4.38 16.22 14.21
C ARG A 84 4.41 16.64 12.74
N LEU A 85 3.23 16.69 12.16
CA LEU A 85 3.03 17.20 10.81
C LEU A 85 2.99 18.73 10.80
N PRO A 86 3.46 19.38 9.72
CA PRO A 86 4.07 18.74 8.54
C PRO A 86 5.50 18.25 8.79
N VAL A 87 5.90 17.16 8.14
CA VAL A 87 7.30 16.72 8.09
C VAL A 87 8.08 17.72 7.26
N ARG A 88 9.27 18.12 7.76
CA ARG A 88 10.15 19.07 7.09
C ARG A 88 11.51 18.40 6.88
N ASP A 89 11.63 17.71 5.76
CA ASP A 89 12.85 17.05 5.33
C ASP A 89 12.97 17.22 3.82
N THR A 90 14.03 17.87 3.37
CA THR A 90 14.28 18.15 1.95
C THR A 90 14.44 16.87 1.12
N ALA A 91 14.89 15.79 1.73
CA ALA A 91 14.99 14.49 1.06
C ALA A 91 13.61 13.87 0.72
N LEU A 92 12.53 14.38 1.32
CA LEU A 92 11.17 13.89 1.14
C LEU A 92 10.25 14.86 0.38
N GLU A 93 10.80 15.95 -0.16
CA GLU A 93 10.01 16.98 -0.87
C GLU A 93 9.24 16.41 -2.05
N ALA A 94 9.82 15.47 -2.80
CA ALA A 94 9.16 14.80 -3.92
C ALA A 94 7.93 14.00 -3.46
N ASP A 95 7.97 13.44 -2.26
CA ASP A 95 6.88 12.65 -1.67
C ASP A 95 5.83 13.51 -0.94
N LEU A 96 6.00 14.84 -0.95
CA LEU A 96 5.06 15.85 -0.47
C LEU A 96 4.45 16.66 -1.62
N ALA A 97 5.08 16.64 -2.79
CA ALA A 97 4.66 17.43 -3.94
C ALA A 97 3.31 16.98 -4.51
N SER A 98 2.54 17.95 -5.03
CA SER A 98 1.35 17.66 -5.83
C SER A 98 1.77 17.09 -7.19
N GLU A 99 0.97 16.18 -7.73
CA GLU A 99 1.14 15.56 -9.05
C GLU A 99 -0.18 15.61 -9.82
N PRO A 100 -0.19 15.44 -11.16
CA PRO A 100 -1.41 15.53 -11.96
C PRO A 100 -2.56 14.64 -11.50
N LEU A 101 -2.28 13.47 -10.96
CA LEU A 101 -3.29 12.55 -10.42
C LEU A 101 -3.37 12.61 -8.89
N VAL A 102 -2.34 13.12 -8.21
CA VAL A 102 -2.26 13.26 -6.74
C VAL A 102 -2.32 14.76 -6.40
N GLN A 103 -3.49 15.32 -6.50
CA GLN A 103 -3.75 16.77 -6.38
C GLN A 103 -3.82 17.18 -4.90
N SER A 104 -2.70 17.05 -4.18
CA SER A 104 -2.64 17.33 -2.73
C SER A 104 -2.82 18.83 -2.39
N ASP A 105 -2.65 19.71 -3.37
CA ASP A 105 -2.83 21.16 -3.29
C ASP A 105 -4.27 21.61 -3.61
N ASP A 106 -5.14 20.72 -4.10
CA ASP A 106 -6.54 21.04 -4.36
C ASP A 106 -7.27 21.38 -3.04
N PRO A 107 -8.02 22.50 -3.01
CA PRO A 107 -8.73 22.93 -1.78
C PRO A 107 -9.70 21.89 -1.22
N ARG A 108 -10.33 21.05 -2.07
CA ARG A 108 -11.25 19.97 -1.65
C ARG A 108 -10.50 18.85 -0.95
N ILE A 109 -9.34 18.44 -1.48
CA ILE A 109 -8.45 17.44 -0.86
C ILE A 109 -7.96 17.97 0.48
N GLN A 110 -7.48 19.22 0.53
CA GLN A 110 -6.99 19.83 1.76
C GLN A 110 -8.08 19.96 2.82
N ALA A 111 -9.30 20.35 2.43
CA ALA A 111 -10.42 20.46 3.35
C ALA A 111 -10.80 19.09 3.93
N GLN A 112 -10.90 18.06 3.07
CA GLN A 112 -11.22 16.71 3.50
C GLN A 112 -10.12 16.12 4.41
N ALA A 113 -8.86 16.32 4.05
CA ALA A 113 -7.72 15.86 4.85
C ALA A 113 -7.73 16.48 6.27
N ARG A 114 -7.96 17.81 6.36
CA ARG A 114 -8.09 18.50 7.65
C ARG A 114 -9.30 18.01 8.46
N GLN A 115 -10.42 17.72 7.81
CA GLN A 115 -11.61 17.17 8.46
C GLN A 115 -11.32 15.79 9.08
N ILE A 116 -10.63 14.90 8.34
CA ILE A 116 -10.27 13.56 8.82
C ILE A 116 -9.30 13.65 10.00
N ALA A 117 -8.25 14.46 9.88
CA ALA A 117 -7.24 14.60 10.93
C ALA A 117 -7.77 15.30 12.19
N GLY A 118 -8.77 16.16 12.06
CA GLY A 118 -9.32 16.94 13.17
C GLY A 118 -8.22 17.74 13.89
N ARG A 119 -7.97 17.41 15.16
CA ARG A 119 -6.91 18.01 15.98
C ARG A 119 -5.63 17.18 16.05
N GLU A 120 -5.62 15.98 15.46
CA GLU A 120 -4.44 15.14 15.46
C GLU A 120 -3.35 15.74 14.52
N ARG A 121 -2.11 15.69 14.99
CA ARG A 121 -0.93 16.19 14.24
C ARG A 121 0.24 15.22 14.32
N ARG A 122 0.10 14.07 14.95
CA ARG A 122 1.13 13.04 14.97
C ARG A 122 1.01 12.18 13.72
N ALA A 123 2.13 11.95 13.04
CA ALA A 123 2.19 11.30 11.74
C ALA A 123 1.52 9.91 11.71
N GLY A 124 1.83 9.05 12.69
CA GLY A 124 1.28 7.70 12.76
C GLY A 124 -0.24 7.67 12.95
N PRO A 125 -0.80 8.30 14.00
CA PRO A 125 -2.24 8.40 14.18
C PRO A 125 -2.98 9.03 13.00
N VAL A 126 -2.39 10.04 12.34
CA VAL A 126 -2.97 10.63 11.11
C VAL A 126 -3.00 9.60 9.98
N ALA A 127 -1.91 8.86 9.77
CA ALA A 127 -1.85 7.81 8.75
C ALA A 127 -2.93 6.73 8.97
N GLU A 128 -3.11 6.31 10.22
CA GLU A 128 -4.15 5.34 10.60
C GLU A 128 -5.56 5.88 10.36
N LEU A 129 -5.84 7.13 10.78
CA LEU A 129 -7.13 7.78 10.52
C LEU A 129 -7.44 7.85 9.03
N LEU A 130 -6.45 8.20 8.20
CA LEU A 130 -6.61 8.23 6.74
C LEU A 130 -6.89 6.83 6.17
N THR A 131 -6.22 5.79 6.67
CA THR A 131 -6.44 4.40 6.23
C THR A 131 -7.88 3.98 6.47
N HIS A 132 -8.36 4.16 7.70
CA HIS A 132 -9.73 3.79 8.07
C HIS A 132 -10.78 4.63 7.34
N TRP A 133 -10.50 5.93 7.17
CA TRP A 133 -11.44 6.81 6.50
C TRP A 133 -11.59 6.44 5.01
N VAL A 134 -10.49 6.25 4.28
CA VAL A 134 -10.53 5.86 2.86
C VAL A 134 -11.22 4.52 2.71
N PHE A 135 -10.87 3.53 3.55
CA PHE A 135 -11.54 2.22 3.54
C PHE A 135 -13.06 2.33 3.73
N GLY A 136 -13.51 3.14 4.69
CA GLY A 136 -14.93 3.24 5.06
C GLY A 136 -15.76 4.13 4.13
N ASN A 137 -15.13 5.02 3.37
CA ASN A 137 -15.82 6.04 2.58
C ASN A 137 -15.75 5.81 1.06
N LEU A 138 -14.99 4.83 0.59
CA LEU A 138 -14.96 4.45 -0.83
C LEU A 138 -15.66 3.11 -1.03
N LYS A 139 -16.62 3.09 -1.96
CA LYS A 139 -17.21 1.84 -2.44
C LYS A 139 -16.19 1.11 -3.31
N LYS A 140 -15.92 -0.16 -2.99
CA LYS A 140 -15.03 -1.01 -3.78
C LYS A 140 -15.72 -1.43 -5.06
N GLU A 141 -15.29 -0.83 -6.14
CA GLU A 141 -15.85 -1.03 -7.47
C GLU A 141 -14.73 -0.87 -8.49
N ILE A 142 -14.74 -1.69 -9.53
CA ILE A 142 -13.75 -1.59 -10.58
C ILE A 142 -14.13 -0.46 -11.52
N THR A 143 -13.18 0.42 -11.75
CA THR A 143 -13.28 1.50 -12.71
C THR A 143 -12.32 1.25 -13.87
N ILE A 144 -12.72 1.66 -15.08
CA ILE A 144 -11.88 1.54 -16.29
C ILE A 144 -11.12 2.87 -16.54
N SER A 145 -11.32 3.86 -15.68
CA SER A 145 -10.71 5.18 -15.79
C SER A 145 -9.38 5.26 -15.03
N VAL A 146 -8.59 6.27 -15.36
CA VAL A 146 -7.42 6.71 -14.59
C VAL A 146 -7.84 7.96 -13.81
N PRO A 147 -8.48 7.83 -12.66
CA PRO A 147 -9.03 8.96 -11.95
C PRO A 147 -7.95 9.71 -11.18
N SER A 148 -8.15 11.02 -11.07
CA SER A 148 -7.39 11.85 -10.15
C SER A 148 -7.95 11.73 -8.72
N ALA A 149 -7.16 12.11 -7.72
CA ALA A 149 -7.59 12.10 -6.32
C ALA A 149 -8.86 12.91 -6.08
N VAL A 150 -9.02 14.02 -6.79
CA VAL A 150 -10.23 14.86 -6.73
C VAL A 150 -11.45 14.12 -7.25
N GLN A 151 -11.34 13.45 -8.39
CA GLN A 151 -12.45 12.65 -8.94
C GLN A 151 -12.85 11.52 -8.01
N VAL A 152 -11.86 10.81 -7.43
CA VAL A 152 -12.11 9.75 -6.44
C VAL A 152 -12.80 10.31 -5.20
N LEU A 153 -12.38 11.49 -4.73
CA LEU A 153 -13.02 12.15 -3.59
C LEU A 153 -14.49 12.48 -3.86
N GLU A 154 -14.84 12.86 -5.08
CA GLU A 154 -16.20 13.18 -5.49
C GLU A 154 -17.04 11.92 -5.72
N ASP A 155 -16.51 10.95 -6.47
CA ASP A 155 -17.24 9.75 -6.88
C ASP A 155 -17.38 8.70 -5.77
N ARG A 156 -16.48 8.70 -4.78
CA ARG A 156 -16.47 7.78 -3.62
C ARG A 156 -16.51 6.31 -4.00
N ARG A 157 -15.84 5.95 -5.09
CA ARG A 157 -15.75 4.58 -5.57
C ARG A 157 -14.44 4.34 -6.30
N GLY A 158 -14.02 3.09 -6.34
CA GLY A 158 -12.83 2.67 -7.06
C GLY A 158 -12.24 1.37 -6.54
N ASP A 159 -11.17 0.94 -7.18
CA ASP A 159 -10.37 -0.22 -6.77
C ASP A 159 -9.13 0.20 -5.96
N CYS A 160 -8.09 -0.62 -5.95
CA CYS A 160 -6.86 -0.33 -5.20
C CYS A 160 -6.14 0.94 -5.68
N ASN A 161 -6.21 1.28 -6.96
CA ASN A 161 -5.55 2.48 -7.49
C ASN A 161 -6.23 3.75 -6.97
N GLU A 162 -7.57 3.80 -7.01
CA GLU A 162 -8.36 4.91 -6.51
C GLU A 162 -8.17 5.10 -5.00
N HIS A 163 -8.21 4.01 -4.23
CA HIS A 163 -7.94 4.07 -2.79
C HIS A 163 -6.54 4.63 -2.52
N THR A 164 -5.55 4.18 -3.29
CA THR A 164 -4.16 4.60 -3.13
C THR A 164 -3.96 6.07 -3.50
N VAL A 165 -4.45 6.50 -4.67
CA VAL A 165 -4.23 7.87 -5.14
C VAL A 165 -4.90 8.89 -4.23
N LEU A 166 -6.12 8.60 -3.75
CA LEU A 166 -6.80 9.46 -2.79
C LEU A 166 -6.07 9.51 -1.45
N TYR A 167 -5.66 8.36 -0.94
CA TYR A 167 -4.89 8.31 0.31
C TYR A 167 -3.61 9.15 0.25
N VAL A 168 -2.81 8.97 -0.82
CA VAL A 168 -1.55 9.70 -1.01
C VAL A 168 -1.80 11.21 -1.09
N ALA A 169 -2.84 11.64 -1.80
CA ALA A 169 -3.21 13.05 -1.87
C ALA A 169 -3.61 13.63 -0.50
N LEU A 170 -4.43 12.93 0.26
CA LEU A 170 -4.86 13.33 1.60
C LEU A 170 -3.67 13.40 2.58
N ALA A 171 -2.75 12.43 2.52
CA ALA A 171 -1.56 12.40 3.36
C ALA A 171 -0.62 13.58 3.06
N ARG A 172 -0.30 13.80 1.78
CA ARG A 172 0.54 14.93 1.34
C ARG A 172 -0.08 16.29 1.68
N ALA A 173 -1.40 16.42 1.58
CA ALA A 173 -2.13 17.64 1.96
C ALA A 173 -1.98 18.00 3.44
N LEU A 174 -1.68 17.03 4.31
CA LEU A 174 -1.39 17.23 5.74
C LEU A 174 0.12 17.37 6.02
N GLY A 175 0.95 17.32 5.00
CA GLY A 175 2.41 17.35 5.16
C GLY A 175 2.99 16.01 5.65
N LEU A 176 2.30 14.90 5.43
CA LEU A 176 2.79 13.55 5.63
C LEU A 176 3.35 13.03 4.30
N PRO A 177 4.68 12.80 4.18
CA PRO A 177 5.23 12.23 2.95
C PRO A 177 4.62 10.87 2.66
N ALA A 178 4.14 10.70 1.44
CA ALA A 178 3.47 9.49 1.00
C ALA A 178 3.74 9.23 -0.47
N ARG A 179 3.85 7.96 -0.83
CA ARG A 179 4.09 7.51 -2.20
C ARG A 179 3.28 6.28 -2.53
N THR A 180 3.06 6.05 -3.81
CA THR A 180 2.40 4.84 -4.30
C THR A 180 3.42 3.71 -4.42
N ALA A 181 3.07 2.54 -3.93
CA ALA A 181 3.74 1.28 -4.19
C ALA A 181 2.81 0.36 -4.97
N ALA A 182 3.38 -0.51 -5.82
CA ALA A 182 2.61 -1.52 -6.52
C ALA A 182 3.40 -2.83 -6.61
N GLY A 183 2.65 -3.93 -6.68
CA GLY A 183 3.24 -5.26 -6.72
C GLY A 183 2.19 -6.35 -6.58
N LEU A 184 2.39 -7.27 -5.66
CA LEU A 184 1.48 -8.38 -5.41
C LEU A 184 1.01 -8.39 -3.96
N VAL A 185 -0.22 -8.82 -3.73
CA VAL A 185 -0.77 -9.13 -2.41
C VAL A 185 -1.36 -10.53 -2.41
N TYR A 186 -1.14 -11.28 -1.32
CA TYR A 186 -1.76 -12.59 -1.17
C TYR A 186 -3.20 -12.46 -0.67
N LEU A 187 -4.10 -13.13 -1.38
CA LEU A 187 -5.50 -13.22 -1.00
C LEU A 187 -6.05 -14.61 -1.36
N ARG A 188 -6.55 -15.36 -0.37
CA ARG A 188 -7.26 -16.63 -0.57
C ARG A 188 -6.54 -17.63 -1.50
N GLY A 189 -5.27 -17.90 -1.24
CA GLY A 189 -4.48 -18.89 -1.99
C GLY A 189 -3.83 -18.39 -3.27
N ARG A 190 -3.92 -17.11 -3.58
CA ARG A 190 -3.33 -16.52 -4.79
C ARG A 190 -2.69 -15.18 -4.49
N PHE A 191 -1.69 -14.83 -5.31
CA PHE A 191 -1.14 -13.48 -5.35
C PHE A 191 -1.78 -12.69 -6.48
N TYR A 192 -2.29 -11.50 -6.16
CA TYR A 192 -2.94 -10.58 -7.09
C TYR A 192 -2.11 -9.32 -7.26
N TYR A 193 -2.10 -8.75 -8.46
CA TYR A 193 -1.55 -7.41 -8.67
C TYR A 193 -2.34 -6.40 -7.88
N HIS A 194 -1.63 -5.51 -7.18
CA HIS A 194 -2.22 -4.61 -6.22
C HIS A 194 -1.38 -3.34 -6.07
N ALA A 195 -2.03 -2.23 -5.74
CA ALA A 195 -1.39 -0.97 -5.40
C ALA A 195 -1.78 -0.55 -3.98
N TRP A 196 -0.84 0.06 -3.26
CA TRP A 196 -1.04 0.56 -1.91
C TRP A 196 -0.14 1.76 -1.63
N PRO A 197 -0.46 2.60 -0.62
CA PRO A 197 0.43 3.67 -0.18
C PRO A 197 1.57 3.17 0.70
N GLU A 198 2.71 3.84 0.62
CA GLU A 198 3.72 3.87 1.67
C GLU A 198 3.79 5.28 2.25
N VAL A 199 3.86 5.41 3.58
CA VAL A 199 3.97 6.68 4.31
C VAL A 199 5.26 6.75 5.11
N TRP A 200 5.79 7.95 5.27
CA TRP A 200 7.01 8.17 6.05
C TRP A 200 6.70 8.40 7.53
N LEU A 201 7.02 7.39 8.33
CA LEU A 201 6.93 7.44 9.79
C LEU A 201 8.31 7.30 10.45
N GLY A 202 9.33 7.92 9.81
CA GLY A 202 10.73 7.76 10.13
C GLY A 202 11.43 6.65 9.38
N GLN A 203 10.63 5.84 8.78
CA GLN A 203 10.92 4.87 7.72
C GLN A 203 9.68 4.78 6.85
N TRP A 204 9.81 4.21 5.67
CA TRP A 204 8.66 3.92 4.83
C TRP A 204 7.87 2.76 5.43
N VAL A 205 6.59 3.00 5.70
CA VAL A 205 5.62 2.03 6.24
C VAL A 205 4.53 1.80 5.20
N ALA A 206 4.33 0.54 4.82
CA ALA A 206 3.25 0.17 3.94
C ALA A 206 1.91 0.21 4.69
N VAL A 207 0.90 0.80 4.06
CA VAL A 207 -0.49 0.82 4.56
C VAL A 207 -1.42 0.40 3.44
N ASP A 208 -2.58 -0.14 3.75
CA ASP A 208 -3.54 -0.53 2.72
C ASP A 208 -4.96 -0.08 3.05
N PRO A 209 -5.39 1.05 2.49
CA PRO A 209 -6.75 1.53 2.68
C PRO A 209 -7.80 0.72 1.90
N THR A 210 -7.40 -0.17 0.99
CA THR A 210 -8.33 -1.09 0.32
C THR A 210 -8.75 -2.23 1.25
N PHE A 211 -7.85 -2.67 2.13
CA PHE A 211 -8.07 -3.75 3.08
C PHE A 211 -8.20 -3.31 4.54
N ASP A 212 -8.12 -2.00 4.81
CA ASP A 212 -8.14 -1.41 6.15
C ASP A 212 -6.97 -1.93 7.01
N GLN A 213 -5.77 -1.93 6.42
CA GLN A 213 -4.57 -2.41 7.10
C GLN A 213 -3.63 -1.26 7.44
N PHE A 214 -3.31 -1.12 8.72
CA PHE A 214 -2.31 -0.21 9.25
C PHE A 214 -1.52 -0.88 10.37
N PRO A 215 -0.24 -1.20 10.13
CA PRO A 215 0.43 -1.29 8.82
C PRO A 215 -0.08 -2.48 7.98
N ALA A 216 0.25 -2.48 6.67
CA ALA A 216 -0.06 -3.57 5.77
C ALA A 216 0.69 -4.85 6.17
N ASP A 217 0.06 -6.02 6.00
CA ASP A 217 0.67 -7.30 6.36
C ASP A 217 1.88 -7.69 5.49
N ALA A 218 2.63 -8.71 5.88
CA ALA A 218 3.85 -9.14 5.19
C ALA A 218 3.60 -9.80 3.83
N SER A 219 2.34 -9.99 3.42
CA SER A 219 2.01 -10.57 2.12
C SER A 219 2.01 -9.58 0.95
N HIS A 220 2.24 -8.29 1.23
CA HIS A 220 2.39 -7.24 0.22
C HIS A 220 3.83 -7.25 -0.32
N LEU A 221 4.03 -7.77 -1.51
CA LEU A 221 5.32 -7.89 -2.20
C LEU A 221 5.47 -6.68 -3.14
N ARG A 222 6.25 -5.67 -2.76
CA ARG A 222 6.46 -4.48 -3.58
C ARG A 222 7.43 -4.79 -4.72
N PHE A 223 7.06 -4.37 -5.92
CA PHE A 223 7.90 -4.41 -7.12
C PHE A 223 8.26 -3.01 -7.61
N VAL A 224 7.36 -2.05 -7.46
CA VAL A 224 7.50 -0.70 -8.03
C VAL A 224 7.14 0.35 -7.00
N ILE A 225 7.90 1.44 -6.96
CA ILE A 225 7.58 2.69 -6.27
C ILE A 225 7.27 3.73 -7.33
N GLY A 226 6.14 4.41 -7.22
CA GLY A 226 5.70 5.48 -8.11
C GLY A 226 4.29 5.29 -8.64
N GLY A 227 3.79 6.34 -9.28
CA GLY A 227 2.44 6.39 -9.83
C GLY A 227 2.25 5.48 -11.05
N LEU A 228 1.13 5.68 -11.74
CA LEU A 228 0.65 4.81 -12.82
C LEU A 228 1.69 4.57 -13.93
N ALA A 229 2.49 5.59 -14.28
CA ALA A 229 3.55 5.44 -15.30
C ALA A 229 4.59 4.37 -14.93
N ARG A 230 4.93 4.26 -13.65
CA ARG A 230 5.85 3.22 -13.16
C ARG A 230 5.18 1.84 -13.04
N GLN A 231 3.89 1.82 -12.73
CA GLN A 231 3.13 0.57 -12.60
C GLN A 231 3.02 -0.20 -13.93
N VAL A 232 3.14 0.48 -15.08
CA VAL A 232 3.21 -0.16 -16.41
C VAL A 232 4.34 -1.21 -16.48
N GLU A 233 5.42 -1.06 -15.70
CA GLU A 233 6.50 -2.03 -15.65
C GLU A 233 6.06 -3.40 -15.12
N LEU A 234 5.00 -3.46 -14.32
CA LEU A 234 4.43 -4.73 -13.84
C LEU A 234 3.86 -5.58 -14.97
N LEU A 235 3.52 -4.99 -16.12
CA LEU A 235 3.06 -5.74 -17.29
C LEU A 235 4.11 -6.74 -17.78
N ARG A 236 5.41 -6.50 -17.53
CA ARG A 236 6.51 -7.41 -17.86
C ARG A 236 6.48 -8.71 -17.04
N LEU A 237 5.74 -8.70 -15.92
CA LEU A 237 5.60 -9.83 -14.99
C LEU A 237 4.38 -10.69 -15.30
N ILE A 238 3.35 -10.10 -15.92
CA ILE A 238 2.06 -10.76 -16.14
C ILE A 238 2.23 -12.00 -17.01
N GLY A 239 1.70 -13.13 -16.55
CA GLY A 239 1.77 -14.42 -17.23
C GLY A 239 3.16 -15.08 -17.25
N ARG A 240 4.18 -14.46 -16.64
CA ARG A 240 5.56 -14.95 -16.60
C ARG A 240 6.09 -15.20 -15.19
N LEU A 241 5.81 -14.26 -14.27
CA LEU A 241 6.31 -14.34 -12.91
C LEU A 241 5.80 -15.59 -12.20
N GLN A 242 6.71 -16.33 -11.61
CA GLN A 242 6.40 -17.38 -10.65
C GLN A 242 6.74 -16.89 -9.24
N VAL A 243 5.83 -17.13 -8.31
CA VAL A 243 6.00 -16.82 -6.89
C VAL A 243 5.86 -18.12 -6.10
N THR A 244 6.95 -18.52 -5.46
CA THR A 244 6.98 -19.73 -4.63
C THR A 244 7.26 -19.31 -3.19
N VAL A 245 6.33 -19.57 -2.29
CA VAL A 245 6.57 -19.38 -0.85
C VAL A 245 7.56 -20.43 -0.39
N VAL A 246 8.71 -19.98 0.14
CA VAL A 246 9.80 -20.82 0.63
C VAL A 246 9.94 -20.75 2.16
N GLY A 247 9.24 -19.83 2.82
CA GLY A 247 9.20 -19.74 4.27
C GLY A 247 8.22 -18.67 4.77
N SER A 248 7.65 -18.91 5.93
CA SER A 248 6.81 -17.93 6.63
C SER A 248 7.02 -18.07 8.13
N GLN A 249 6.92 -16.95 8.87
CA GLN A 249 7.02 -16.89 10.33
C GLN A 249 5.93 -15.95 10.85
N SER A 250 5.33 -16.32 11.95
CA SER A 250 4.39 -15.49 12.70
C SER A 250 5.11 -14.45 13.55
#